data_a1cc44f6c33f91e9c68f5ad389bac121
#
_entry.id   a1cc44f6c33f91e9c68f5ad389bac121
#
_cell.length_a   1.000
_cell.length_b   1.000
_cell.length_c   1.000
_cell.angle_alpha   90.00
_cell.angle_beta   90.00
_cell.angle_gamma   90.00
#
_symmetry.space_group_name_H-M   'P 1'
#
loop_
_entity.id
_entity.type
_entity.pdbx_description
1 polymer ?
#
loop_
_entity_poly.entity_id
_entity_poly.type
_entity_poly.pdbx_seq_one_letter_code
_entity_poly.pdbx_strand_id
1 'polypeptide(L)'
;AMALYSASEGSWQPWAGRHAMRGAFGVGVVLVMAFVDFKILHRFSFIMLIAAIAVLVALLVVGSGSNVARWISIGGMSFQPSEPAKIAIILALARYFDSQPQDRMQSLVVYLPAIGMIAIPFLLVMKQPDLGTALMLLLGGLSVLFAAGLPWRYVGGAVIAALVAMPVLWSQLHA
;
A
#
# COMPACT_ATOMS: atom_id res chain seq x y z
N ALA A 1 0.64 -18.53 16.30
CA ALA A 1 0.54 -19.98 16.14
C ALA A 1 0.01 -20.65 17.43
N MET A 2 0.51 -20.31 18.62
CA MET A 2 0.07 -20.91 19.89
C MET A 2 -1.44 -20.72 20.16
N ALA A 3 -1.98 -19.52 19.99
CA ALA A 3 -3.40 -19.28 20.19
C ALA A 3 -4.29 -20.11 19.23
N LEU A 4 -3.87 -20.28 17.97
CA LEU A 4 -4.58 -21.11 17.00
C LEU A 4 -4.41 -22.62 17.29
N TYR A 5 -3.28 -23.03 17.84
CA TYR A 5 -3.06 -24.39 18.31
C TYR A 5 -3.99 -24.73 19.50
N SER A 6 -4.10 -23.80 20.44
CA SER A 6 -5.02 -23.95 21.60
C SER A 6 -6.49 -23.95 21.17
N ALA A 7 -6.87 -23.09 20.19
CA ALA A 7 -8.22 -23.03 19.67
C ALA A 7 -8.63 -24.25 18.84
N SER A 8 -7.66 -25.03 18.34
CA SER A 8 -7.88 -26.27 17.57
C SER A 8 -7.71 -27.54 18.41
N GLU A 9 -7.93 -27.45 19.73
CA GLU A 9 -7.88 -28.57 20.68
C GLU A 9 -6.55 -29.36 20.62
N GLY A 10 -5.42 -28.63 20.39
CA GLY A 10 -4.09 -29.22 20.34
C GLY A 10 -3.69 -29.81 18.98
N SER A 11 -4.47 -29.62 17.93
CA SER A 11 -4.08 -30.05 16.58
C SER A 11 -3.31 -28.99 15.84
N TRP A 12 -2.24 -29.38 15.12
CA TRP A 12 -1.48 -28.46 14.27
C TRP A 12 -2.15 -28.16 12.93
N GLN A 13 -3.12 -28.99 12.54
CA GLN A 13 -3.87 -28.84 11.28
C GLN A 13 -5.35 -28.54 11.57
N PRO A 14 -6.00 -27.72 10.71
CA PRO A 14 -5.48 -27.09 9.50
C PRO A 14 -4.91 -25.65 9.70
N TRP A 15 -5.07 -25.06 10.90
CA TRP A 15 -4.87 -23.62 11.12
C TRP A 15 -3.47 -23.25 11.61
N ALA A 16 -2.99 -23.91 12.67
CA ALA A 16 -1.73 -23.55 13.31
C ALA A 16 -0.51 -23.79 12.41
N GLY A 17 -0.48 -24.90 11.68
CA GLY A 17 0.59 -25.24 10.74
C GLY A 17 0.70 -24.24 9.59
N ARG A 18 -0.42 -23.87 8.97
CA ARG A 18 -0.46 -22.86 7.90
C ARG A 18 -0.02 -21.48 8.39
N HIS A 19 -0.42 -21.12 9.60
CA HIS A 19 -0.02 -19.85 10.20
C HIS A 19 1.50 -19.84 10.53
N ALA A 20 2.03 -20.93 11.05
CA ALA A 20 3.47 -21.08 11.32
C ALA A 20 4.30 -21.00 10.03
N MET A 21 3.85 -21.65 8.95
CA MET A 21 4.50 -21.59 7.63
C MET A 21 4.52 -20.16 7.06
N ARG A 22 3.39 -19.45 7.13
CA ARG A 22 3.33 -18.03 6.71
C ARG A 22 4.23 -17.14 7.55
N GLY A 23 4.28 -17.38 8.86
CA GLY A 23 5.18 -16.67 9.78
C GLY A 23 6.66 -16.93 9.45
N ALA A 24 7.03 -18.18 9.22
CA ALA A 24 8.40 -18.54 8.82
C ALA A 24 8.80 -17.92 7.48
N PHE A 25 7.89 -17.93 6.51
CA PHE A 25 8.09 -17.23 5.23
C PHE A 25 8.28 -15.72 5.43
N GLY A 26 7.43 -15.09 6.25
CA GLY A 26 7.55 -13.66 6.58
C GLY A 26 8.87 -13.31 7.24
N VAL A 27 9.33 -14.13 8.20
CA VAL A 27 10.65 -13.97 8.83
C VAL A 27 11.77 -14.12 7.78
N GLY A 28 11.67 -15.10 6.89
CA GLY A 28 12.62 -15.28 5.78
C GLY A 28 12.71 -14.03 4.89
N VAL A 29 11.57 -13.45 4.53
CA VAL A 29 11.51 -12.19 3.74
C VAL A 29 12.19 -11.05 4.50
N VAL A 30 11.92 -10.89 5.80
CA VAL A 30 12.54 -9.84 6.62
C VAL A 30 14.07 -10.02 6.67
N LEU A 31 14.55 -11.24 6.84
CA LEU A 31 16.00 -11.53 6.85
C LEU A 31 16.63 -11.20 5.49
N VAL A 32 16.01 -11.60 4.39
CA VAL A 32 16.51 -11.25 3.05
C VAL A 32 16.54 -9.74 2.85
N MET A 33 15.47 -9.03 3.23
CA MET A 33 15.39 -7.58 3.10
C MET A 33 16.42 -6.85 3.98
N ALA A 34 16.83 -7.43 5.12
CA ALA A 34 17.88 -6.86 5.97
C ALA A 34 19.25 -6.81 5.29
N PHE A 35 19.49 -7.66 4.29
CA PHE A 35 20.74 -7.68 3.49
C PHE A 35 20.62 -6.89 2.18
N VAL A 36 19.43 -6.41 1.82
CA VAL A 36 19.26 -5.60 0.61
C VAL A 36 19.78 -4.19 0.84
N ASP A 37 20.72 -3.75 0.02
CA ASP A 37 21.22 -2.37 0.08
C ASP A 37 20.08 -1.40 -0.25
N PHE A 38 19.87 -0.44 0.65
CA PHE A 38 18.86 0.60 0.47
C PHE A 38 19.02 1.37 -0.85
N LYS A 39 20.25 1.51 -1.36
CA LYS A 39 20.53 2.13 -2.66
C LYS A 39 19.85 1.39 -3.82
N ILE A 40 19.72 0.08 -3.74
CA ILE A 40 19.02 -0.73 -4.73
C ILE A 40 17.53 -0.41 -4.71
N LEU A 41 16.93 -0.43 -3.51
CA LEU A 41 15.52 -0.07 -3.34
C LEU A 41 15.22 1.34 -3.84
N HIS A 42 16.07 2.29 -3.47
CA HIS A 42 15.98 3.67 -3.94
C HIS A 42 16.08 3.76 -5.47
N ARG A 43 17.05 3.06 -6.08
CA ARG A 43 17.25 3.06 -7.54
C ARG A 43 16.05 2.49 -8.31
N PHE A 44 15.40 1.47 -7.80
CA PHE A 44 14.30 0.79 -8.47
C PHE A 44 12.90 1.27 -8.02
N SER A 45 12.81 2.23 -7.12
CA SER A 45 11.54 2.67 -6.51
C SER A 45 10.46 3.09 -7.51
N PHE A 46 10.80 3.83 -8.58
CA PHE A 46 9.83 4.20 -9.61
C PHE A 46 9.38 2.99 -10.44
N ILE A 47 10.29 2.07 -10.73
CA ILE A 47 9.93 0.82 -11.44
C ILE A 47 9.00 -0.01 -10.58
N MET A 48 9.26 -0.10 -9.27
CA MET A 48 8.37 -0.77 -8.31
C MET A 48 7.00 -0.12 -8.26
N LEU A 49 6.92 1.21 -8.27
CA LEU A 49 5.65 1.94 -8.30
C LEU A 49 4.87 1.65 -9.59
N ILE A 50 5.52 1.73 -10.75
CA ILE A 50 4.90 1.46 -12.05
C ILE A 50 4.41 0.00 -12.11
N ALA A 51 5.23 -0.95 -11.68
CA ALA A 51 4.85 -2.35 -11.61
C ALA A 51 3.65 -2.58 -10.67
N ALA A 52 3.63 -1.95 -9.49
CA ALA A 52 2.52 -2.03 -8.56
C ALA A 52 1.22 -1.46 -9.18
N ILE A 53 1.29 -0.29 -9.83
CA ILE A 53 0.14 0.29 -10.53
C ILE A 53 -0.34 -0.65 -11.65
N ALA A 54 0.56 -1.21 -12.46
CA ALA A 54 0.22 -2.13 -13.54
C ALA A 54 -0.51 -3.37 -13.02
N VAL A 55 -0.05 -3.96 -11.92
CA VAL A 55 -0.72 -5.12 -11.29
C VAL A 55 -2.09 -4.73 -10.73
N LEU A 56 -2.23 -3.56 -10.07
CA LEU A 56 -3.53 -3.08 -9.59
C LEU A 56 -4.52 -2.85 -10.73
N VAL A 57 -4.07 -2.28 -11.85
CA VAL A 57 -4.90 -2.12 -13.07
C VAL A 57 -5.28 -3.47 -13.66
N ALA A 58 -4.32 -4.41 -13.78
CA ALA A 58 -4.60 -5.75 -14.29
C ALA A 58 -5.67 -6.46 -13.46
N LEU A 59 -5.62 -6.35 -12.13
CA LEU A 59 -6.63 -6.92 -11.24
C LEU A 59 -8.03 -6.31 -11.46
N LEU A 60 -8.12 -5.02 -11.73
CA LEU A 60 -9.39 -4.37 -12.04
C LEU A 60 -9.95 -4.83 -13.38
N VAL A 61 -9.10 -5.03 -14.39
CA VAL A 61 -9.51 -5.48 -15.73
C VAL A 61 -9.93 -6.95 -15.72
N VAL A 62 -9.15 -7.82 -15.07
CA VAL A 62 -9.43 -9.27 -14.99
C VAL A 62 -10.59 -9.55 -14.06
N GLY A 63 -10.76 -8.76 -13.00
CA GLY A 63 -11.81 -8.90 -12.00
C GLY A 63 -13.15 -8.24 -12.38
N SER A 64 -13.37 -7.83 -13.62
CA SER A 64 -14.59 -7.12 -14.10
C SER A 64 -15.87 -7.98 -14.12
N GLY A 65 -15.91 -9.07 -13.39
CA GLY A 65 -17.12 -9.82 -13.05
C GLY A 65 -17.53 -9.56 -11.60
N SER A 66 -18.59 -10.17 -11.12
CA SER A 66 -19.22 -10.00 -9.80
C SER A 66 -18.29 -10.14 -8.57
N ASN A 67 -17.01 -10.45 -8.75
CA ASN A 67 -15.98 -10.52 -7.72
C ASN A 67 -14.70 -9.82 -8.19
N VAL A 68 -14.52 -8.56 -7.79
CA VAL A 68 -13.25 -7.87 -7.98
C VAL A 68 -12.15 -8.60 -7.20
N ALA A 69 -11.21 -9.20 -7.92
CA ALA A 69 -10.13 -9.99 -7.33
C ALA A 69 -9.19 -9.04 -6.54
N ARG A 70 -9.19 -9.13 -5.22
CA ARG A 70 -8.23 -8.41 -4.35
C ARG A 70 -7.02 -9.27 -4.03
N TRP A 71 -7.15 -10.57 -4.17
CA TRP A 71 -6.18 -11.58 -3.76
C TRP A 71 -5.78 -12.45 -4.94
N ILE A 72 -4.50 -12.67 -5.09
CA ILE A 72 -3.95 -13.63 -6.04
C ILE A 72 -3.57 -14.88 -5.24
N SER A 73 -4.14 -16.03 -5.59
CA SER A 73 -3.78 -17.31 -4.97
C SER A 73 -2.66 -17.96 -5.77
N ILE A 74 -1.47 -18.06 -5.16
CA ILE A 74 -0.30 -18.72 -5.75
C ILE A 74 0.10 -19.86 -4.82
N GLY A 75 -0.02 -21.12 -5.29
CA GLY A 75 0.41 -22.30 -4.52
C GLY A 75 -0.27 -22.44 -3.15
N GLY A 76 -1.55 -22.04 -3.01
CA GLY A 76 -2.28 -22.11 -1.73
C GLY A 76 -2.00 -20.94 -0.77
N MET A 77 -1.15 -20.00 -1.15
CA MET A 77 -0.95 -18.74 -0.43
C MET A 77 -1.69 -17.60 -1.12
N SER A 78 -2.43 -16.81 -0.34
CA SER A 78 -3.12 -15.62 -0.83
C SER A 78 -2.19 -14.42 -0.72
N PHE A 79 -1.92 -13.78 -1.85
CA PHE A 79 -1.08 -12.58 -1.95
C PHE A 79 -1.95 -11.39 -2.35
N GLN A 80 -1.81 -10.27 -1.63
CA GLN A 80 -2.53 -9.03 -1.93
C GLN A 80 -1.55 -8.02 -2.57
N PRO A 81 -1.70 -7.69 -3.86
CA PRO A 81 -0.77 -6.79 -4.55
C PRO A 81 -0.74 -5.35 -4.02
N SER A 82 -1.78 -4.91 -3.34
CA SER A 82 -1.80 -3.61 -2.67
C SER A 82 -0.86 -3.51 -1.47
N GLU A 83 -0.41 -4.64 -0.87
CA GLU A 83 0.57 -4.63 0.21
C GLU A 83 1.95 -4.12 -0.27
N PRO A 84 2.59 -4.72 -1.30
CA PRO A 84 3.84 -4.17 -1.84
C PRO A 84 3.65 -2.79 -2.49
N ALA A 85 2.46 -2.44 -2.98
CA ALA A 85 2.17 -1.12 -3.53
C ALA A 85 2.37 0.00 -2.49
N LYS A 86 2.00 -0.22 -1.23
CA LYS A 86 2.24 0.75 -0.14
C LYS A 86 3.72 1.06 0.03
N ILE A 87 4.55 0.02 0.01
CA ILE A 87 6.01 0.17 0.13
C ILE A 87 6.58 0.89 -1.11
N ALA A 88 6.13 0.50 -2.30
CA ALA A 88 6.58 1.10 -3.56
C ALA A 88 6.28 2.60 -3.62
N ILE A 89 5.10 3.05 -3.15
CA ILE A 89 4.73 4.46 -3.10
C ILE A 89 5.64 5.23 -2.15
N ILE A 90 5.87 4.72 -0.93
CA ILE A 90 6.73 5.36 0.06
C ILE A 90 8.15 5.53 -0.49
N LEU A 91 8.71 4.47 -1.09
CA LEU A 91 10.05 4.52 -1.70
C LEU A 91 10.13 5.49 -2.90
N ALA A 92 9.10 5.50 -3.75
CA ALA A 92 9.06 6.38 -4.91
C ALA A 92 8.94 7.85 -4.50
N LEU A 93 8.10 8.16 -3.50
CA LEU A 93 7.97 9.49 -2.93
C LEU A 93 9.26 9.95 -2.26
N ALA A 94 9.89 9.10 -1.46
CA ALA A 94 11.17 9.41 -0.81
C ALA A 94 12.22 9.75 -1.86
N ARG A 95 12.35 8.94 -2.91
CA ARG A 95 13.28 9.22 -4.01
C ARG A 95 12.93 10.49 -4.77
N TYR A 96 11.66 10.75 -5.00
CA TYR A 96 11.22 11.96 -5.68
C TYR A 96 11.66 13.20 -4.91
N PHE A 97 11.41 13.25 -3.59
CA PHE A 97 11.80 14.40 -2.77
C PHE A 97 13.32 14.51 -2.56
N ASP A 98 14.02 13.39 -2.46
CA ASP A 98 15.50 13.37 -2.40
C ASP A 98 16.14 14.02 -3.64
N SER A 99 15.49 13.92 -4.79
CA SER A 99 15.94 14.53 -6.05
C SER A 99 15.57 16.00 -6.20
N GLN A 100 14.76 16.58 -5.32
CA GLN A 100 14.33 17.98 -5.43
C GLN A 100 15.31 18.93 -4.77
N PRO A 101 15.65 20.06 -5.43
CA PRO A 101 16.41 21.14 -4.79
C PRO A 101 15.64 21.73 -3.61
N GLN A 102 16.38 22.05 -2.52
CA GLN A 102 15.74 22.55 -1.28
C GLN A 102 15.00 23.88 -1.47
N ASP A 103 15.46 24.75 -2.35
CA ASP A 103 14.81 26.01 -2.69
C ASP A 103 13.41 25.81 -3.30
N ARG A 104 13.21 24.72 -4.05
CA ARG A 104 11.91 24.38 -4.63
C ARG A 104 10.91 23.78 -3.65
N MET A 105 11.37 23.23 -2.54
CA MET A 105 10.50 22.59 -1.53
C MET A 105 9.50 23.57 -0.87
N GLN A 106 9.74 24.88 -0.99
CA GLN A 106 8.80 25.91 -0.53
C GLN A 106 7.60 26.10 -1.48
N SER A 107 7.71 25.64 -2.72
CA SER A 107 6.65 25.75 -3.72
C SER A 107 5.70 24.56 -3.66
N LEU A 108 4.39 24.83 -3.59
CA LEU A 108 3.35 23.77 -3.61
C LEU A 108 3.36 22.98 -4.92
N VAL A 109 3.90 23.53 -6.00
CA VAL A 109 3.97 22.86 -7.30
C VAL A 109 4.81 21.59 -7.25
N VAL A 110 5.84 21.53 -6.37
CA VAL A 110 6.67 20.35 -6.17
C VAL A 110 5.89 19.16 -5.62
N TYR A 111 4.81 19.42 -4.89
CA TYR A 111 3.98 18.36 -4.31
C TYR A 111 2.95 17.78 -5.29
N LEU A 112 2.67 18.43 -6.44
CA LEU A 112 1.68 17.95 -7.41
C LEU A 112 2.01 16.55 -7.98
N PRO A 113 3.24 16.26 -8.46
CA PRO A 113 3.58 14.91 -8.91
C PRO A 113 3.49 13.88 -7.78
N ALA A 114 3.90 14.25 -6.56
CA ALA A 114 3.82 13.38 -5.40
C ALA A 114 2.35 13.04 -5.04
N ILE A 115 1.46 14.02 -5.12
CA ILE A 115 0.01 13.81 -4.95
C ILE A 115 -0.50 12.84 -6.03
N GLY A 116 -0.06 12.98 -7.28
CA GLY A 116 -0.40 12.05 -8.36
C GLY A 116 0.05 10.62 -8.07
N MET A 117 1.29 10.43 -7.55
CA MET A 117 1.82 9.12 -7.15
C MET A 117 1.00 8.46 -6.04
N ILE A 118 0.36 9.22 -5.16
CA ILE A 118 -0.54 8.72 -4.12
C ILE A 118 -1.94 8.48 -4.67
N ALA A 119 -2.49 9.45 -5.41
CA ALA A 119 -3.88 9.46 -5.85
C ALA A 119 -4.18 8.32 -6.83
N ILE A 120 -3.27 8.01 -7.75
CA ILE A 120 -3.50 6.95 -8.75
C ILE A 120 -3.70 5.59 -8.07
N PRO A 121 -2.75 5.07 -7.26
CA PRO A 121 -2.96 3.80 -6.58
C PRO A 121 -4.11 3.83 -5.58
N PHE A 122 -4.32 4.96 -4.88
CA PHE A 122 -5.46 5.14 -3.97
C PHE A 122 -6.79 4.91 -4.70
N LEU A 123 -7.02 5.58 -5.84
CA LEU A 123 -8.23 5.43 -6.62
C LEU A 123 -8.41 4.02 -7.19
N LEU A 124 -7.30 3.36 -7.60
CA LEU A 124 -7.36 1.97 -8.06
C LEU A 124 -7.80 1.02 -6.96
N VAL A 125 -7.26 1.18 -5.74
CA VAL A 125 -7.62 0.35 -4.58
C VAL A 125 -9.05 0.65 -4.12
N MET A 126 -9.49 1.92 -4.18
CA MET A 126 -10.88 2.29 -3.90
C MET A 126 -11.86 1.59 -4.84
N LYS A 127 -11.51 1.42 -6.12
CA LYS A 127 -12.33 0.66 -7.09
C LYS A 127 -12.35 -0.85 -6.80
N GLN A 128 -11.44 -1.37 -5.97
CA GLN A 128 -11.43 -2.77 -5.49
C GLN A 128 -12.24 -2.96 -4.19
N PRO A 129 -13.18 -2.09 -3.85
CA PRO A 129 -13.83 -1.75 -2.58
C PRO A 129 -13.03 -2.18 -1.32
N ASP A 130 -11.74 -1.80 -1.26
CA ASP A 130 -10.86 -2.03 -0.12
C ASP A 130 -10.47 -0.70 0.55
N LEU A 131 -11.42 -0.19 1.33
CA LEU A 131 -11.29 1.10 1.99
C LEU A 131 -10.14 1.14 3.00
N GLY A 132 -9.94 0.03 3.73
CA GLY A 132 -8.87 -0.07 4.73
C GLY A 132 -7.48 0.08 4.11
N THR A 133 -7.21 -0.64 3.04
CA THR A 133 -5.94 -0.56 2.32
C THR A 133 -5.76 0.80 1.62
N ALA A 134 -6.82 1.34 1.01
CA ALA A 134 -6.80 2.67 0.40
C ALA A 134 -6.44 3.76 1.43
N LEU A 135 -7.03 3.71 2.61
CA LEU A 135 -6.74 4.66 3.68
C LEU A 135 -5.30 4.54 4.18
N MET A 136 -4.79 3.32 4.39
CA MET A 136 -3.40 3.07 4.78
C MET A 136 -2.41 3.63 3.74
N LEU A 137 -2.72 3.46 2.46
CA LEU A 137 -1.92 3.98 1.35
C LEU A 137 -1.90 5.52 1.36
N LEU A 138 -3.06 6.15 1.54
CA LEU A 138 -3.20 7.59 1.65
C LEU A 138 -2.42 8.13 2.84
N LEU A 139 -2.60 7.56 4.03
CA LEU A 139 -1.89 7.97 5.24
C LEU A 139 -0.38 7.80 5.12
N GLY A 140 0.08 6.69 4.56
CA GLY A 140 1.51 6.46 4.29
C GLY A 140 2.09 7.52 3.34
N GLY A 141 1.39 7.80 2.25
CA GLY A 141 1.80 8.85 1.31
C GLY A 141 1.82 10.24 1.95
N LEU A 142 0.77 10.63 2.67
CA LEU A 142 0.70 11.91 3.39
C LEU A 142 1.80 12.05 4.43
N SER A 143 2.18 10.97 5.12
CA SER A 143 3.28 10.97 6.08
C SER A 143 4.61 11.32 5.40
N VAL A 144 4.85 10.82 4.20
CA VAL A 144 6.07 11.16 3.42
C VAL A 144 6.01 12.62 2.97
N LEU A 145 4.87 13.13 2.50
CA LEU A 145 4.72 14.54 2.13
C LEU A 145 4.98 15.46 3.32
N PHE A 146 4.48 15.10 4.49
CA PHE A 146 4.73 15.84 5.73
C PHE A 146 6.21 15.81 6.10
N ALA A 147 6.86 14.64 6.07
CA ALA A 147 8.28 14.51 6.33
C ALA A 147 9.15 15.28 5.32
N ALA A 148 8.68 15.44 4.09
CA ALA A 148 9.31 16.26 3.05
C ALA A 148 9.10 17.77 3.25
N GLY A 149 8.38 18.21 4.29
CA GLY A 149 8.21 19.61 4.65
C GLY A 149 6.86 20.24 4.25
N LEU A 150 5.89 19.44 3.78
CA LEU A 150 4.54 19.96 3.56
C LEU A 150 3.92 20.41 4.89
N PRO A 151 3.47 21.69 5.00
CA PRO A 151 2.88 22.19 6.22
C PRO A 151 1.71 21.34 6.71
N TRP A 152 1.68 21.03 8.01
CA TRP A 152 0.70 20.13 8.63
C TRP A 152 -0.76 20.49 8.35
N ARG A 153 -1.05 21.80 8.14
CA ARG A 153 -2.39 22.30 7.79
C ARG A 153 -2.94 21.68 6.49
N TYR A 154 -2.08 21.39 5.50
CA TYR A 154 -2.51 20.73 4.26
C TYR A 154 -2.71 19.23 4.47
N VAL A 155 -1.85 18.59 5.26
CA VAL A 155 -2.00 17.17 5.62
C VAL A 155 -3.28 16.97 6.44
N GLY A 156 -3.49 17.80 7.47
CA GLY A 156 -4.70 17.78 8.28
C GLY A 156 -5.96 18.02 7.46
N GLY A 157 -5.93 19.01 6.58
CA GLY A 157 -7.04 19.29 5.67
C GLY A 157 -7.35 18.13 4.74
N ALA A 158 -6.34 17.47 4.18
CA ALA A 158 -6.53 16.29 3.33
C ALA A 158 -7.11 15.09 4.10
N VAL A 159 -6.66 14.86 5.33
CA VAL A 159 -7.22 13.80 6.20
C VAL A 159 -8.68 14.09 6.54
N ILE A 160 -9.01 15.32 6.94
CA ILE A 160 -10.39 15.72 7.24
C ILE A 160 -11.27 15.57 6.00
N ALA A 161 -10.81 16.04 4.84
CA ALA A 161 -11.55 15.90 3.59
C ALA A 161 -11.79 14.43 3.23
N ALA A 162 -10.81 13.55 3.42
CA ALA A 162 -10.96 12.11 3.20
C ALA A 162 -11.99 11.49 4.16
N LEU A 163 -11.97 11.86 5.44
CA LEU A 163 -12.92 11.36 6.43
C LEU A 163 -14.36 11.82 6.15
N VAL A 164 -14.53 13.09 5.71
CA VAL A 164 -15.85 13.63 5.35
C VAL A 164 -16.36 13.02 4.05
N ALA A 165 -15.49 12.78 3.07
CA ALA A 165 -15.86 12.14 1.81
C ALA A 165 -16.17 10.64 1.96
N MET A 166 -15.65 9.98 2.98
CA MET A 166 -15.77 8.54 3.18
C MET A 166 -17.22 8.04 3.24
N PRO A 167 -18.17 8.64 4.01
CA PRO A 167 -19.56 8.22 4.03
C PRO A 167 -20.25 8.37 2.67
N VAL A 168 -19.92 9.45 1.94
CA VAL A 168 -20.49 9.72 0.62
C VAL A 168 -19.99 8.69 -0.40
N LEU A 169 -18.69 8.40 -0.40
CA LEU A 169 -18.09 7.38 -1.26
C LEU A 169 -18.64 5.98 -0.92
N TRP A 170 -18.83 5.70 0.36
CA TRP A 170 -19.40 4.43 0.81
C TRP A 170 -20.83 4.24 0.32
N SER A 171 -21.67 5.24 0.42
CA SER A 171 -23.07 5.18 -0.05
C SER A 171 -23.17 4.99 -1.58
N GLN A 172 -22.26 5.60 -2.34
CA GLN A 172 -22.22 5.47 -3.81
C GLN A 172 -21.69 4.10 -4.28
N LEU A 173 -20.87 3.43 -3.47
CA LEU A 173 -20.30 2.11 -3.81
C LEU A 173 -21.28 0.97 -3.50
N HIS A 174 -22.33 1.21 -2.73
CA HIS A 174 -23.30 0.22 -2.28
C HIS A 174 -24.74 0.51 -2.77
N ALA A 175 -24.90 1.55 -3.59
CA ALA A 175 -26.11 1.85 -4.34
C ALA A 175 -26.05 1.26 -5.75
#